data_386d781a067e7f667b0d3c00b638fe49
#
_entry.id   386d781a067e7f667b0d3c00b638fe49
#
_cell.length_a   1.000
_cell.length_b   1.000
_cell.length_c   1.000
_cell.angle_alpha   90.00
_cell.angle_beta   90.00
_cell.angle_gamma   90.00
#
_symmetry.space_group_name_H-M   'P 1'
#
loop_
_entity.id
_entity.type
_entity.pdbx_description
1 polymer ?
#
loop_
_entity_poly.entity_id
_entity_poly.type
_entity_poly.pdbx_seq_one_letter_code
_entity_poly.pdbx_strand_id
1 'polypeptide(L)'
;MIKHATSLLLIAGMLLSACSSQGKSSPKDNQTKESTDMTLSNGKNKPTTSNEMESERSTKDALNDLPNQANEETVGTNPVAPSTNENSSEVLTKKTYHMNSSYVIKPNNESSPAKVVLLTFDDGPKDEKMITSLINTLDKHQAKAIFFVNGNRVKRQPELLKLIHGSGQIIGNHAWDHEDLKTMSVPEARKQITEVQQIVKDTIGEVPQFFRPPFGSGNDALKDAVKEQGMLYMTWSNGSLDWDKSTKNKPDRVIQNVLDQLHPGSNILMHELPWTVEALDELLTQLENKGYSFVDPQSIELQPR
;
A
#
# COMPACT_ATOMS: atom_id res chain seq x y z
N MET A 1 -34.59 37.79 47.01
CA MET A 1 -34.47 39.10 46.37
C MET A 1 -34.09 38.88 44.92
N ILE A 2 -35.05 39.19 44.09
CA ILE A 2 -35.07 38.97 42.61
C ILE A 2 -34.37 40.18 42.00
N LYS A 3 -33.45 40.00 41.06
CA LYS A 3 -33.17 41.02 40.04
C LYS A 3 -33.01 40.37 38.68
N HIS A 4 -34.04 40.53 37.88
CA HIS A 4 -34.05 40.38 36.43
C HIS A 4 -33.23 41.50 35.79
N ALA A 5 -32.48 41.20 34.74
CA ALA A 5 -32.07 42.20 33.78
C ALA A 5 -32.19 41.59 32.37
N THR A 6 -33.18 42.05 31.70
CA THR A 6 -33.47 41.99 30.27
C THR A 6 -32.62 42.99 29.52
N SER A 7 -32.22 42.66 28.32
CA SER A 7 -31.97 43.57 27.17
C SER A 7 -31.01 42.92 26.17
N LEU A 8 -31.05 43.01 24.88
CA LEU A 8 -31.86 43.72 23.91
C LEU A 8 -31.42 43.15 22.56
N LEU A 9 -32.36 42.77 21.73
CA LEU A 9 -32.17 42.45 20.29
C LEU A 9 -31.70 43.70 19.56
N LEU A 10 -30.73 43.52 18.66
CA LEU A 10 -30.51 44.45 17.56
C LEU A 10 -30.38 43.65 16.26
N ILE A 11 -31.47 43.76 15.49
CA ILE A 11 -31.58 43.36 14.07
C ILE A 11 -31.08 44.55 13.27
N ALA A 12 -30.10 44.31 12.41
CA ALA A 12 -29.81 45.24 11.31
C ALA A 12 -29.70 44.43 10.03
N GLY A 13 -30.75 44.45 9.26
CA GLY A 13 -30.76 44.06 7.86
C GLY A 13 -30.29 45.21 6.98
N MET A 14 -29.74 44.90 5.85
CA MET A 14 -29.65 45.69 4.60
C MET A 14 -28.86 44.85 3.60
N LEU A 15 -29.38 44.54 2.54
CA LEU A 15 -29.97 45.02 1.33
C LEU A 15 -29.17 44.49 0.13
N LEU A 16 -29.91 43.88 -0.71
CA LEU A 16 -29.62 43.42 -2.07
C LEU A 16 -29.07 44.55 -2.95
N SER A 17 -28.05 44.24 -3.76
CA SER A 17 -27.87 44.92 -5.02
C SER A 17 -27.53 43.92 -6.10
N ALA A 18 -28.50 43.69 -6.95
CA ALA A 18 -28.37 43.04 -8.24
C ALA A 18 -27.87 44.05 -9.26
N CYS A 19 -26.88 43.74 -10.05
CA CYS A 19 -26.65 44.37 -11.34
C CYS A 19 -26.39 43.31 -12.40
N SER A 20 -27.35 43.20 -13.25
CA SER A 20 -27.38 42.55 -14.55
C SER A 20 -26.68 43.47 -15.57
N SER A 21 -25.79 42.94 -16.41
CA SER A 21 -25.61 43.46 -17.76
C SER A 21 -25.24 42.35 -18.73
N GLN A 22 -26.09 42.21 -19.70
CA GLN A 22 -25.97 41.45 -20.95
C GLN A 22 -25.04 42.19 -21.95
N GLY A 23 -24.46 41.40 -22.86
CA GLY A 23 -23.97 41.92 -24.13
C GLY A 23 -22.85 41.05 -24.71
N LYS A 24 -23.21 40.05 -25.52
CA LYS A 24 -23.17 39.98 -26.98
C LYS A 24 -21.76 39.96 -27.62
N SER A 25 -21.55 38.88 -28.31
CA SER A 25 -21.31 38.56 -29.73
C SER A 25 -19.87 38.20 -30.09
N SER A 26 -19.77 37.00 -30.67
CA SER A 26 -18.71 36.56 -31.58
C SER A 26 -18.62 37.41 -32.83
N PRO A 27 -17.50 37.40 -33.53
CA PRO A 27 -17.55 36.76 -34.84
C PRO A 27 -16.41 35.82 -35.17
N LYS A 28 -16.71 34.93 -36.10
CA LYS A 28 -15.86 34.07 -36.92
C LYS A 28 -15.03 34.93 -37.87
N ASP A 29 -13.87 34.43 -38.25
CA ASP A 29 -13.39 34.16 -39.61
C ASP A 29 -11.86 34.09 -39.61
N ASN A 30 -11.40 33.06 -40.17
CA ASN A 30 -10.94 32.71 -41.51
C ASN A 30 -9.42 32.52 -41.62
N GLN A 31 -9.12 31.29 -41.96
CA GLN A 31 -8.13 30.81 -42.93
C GLN A 31 -6.82 31.59 -43.14
N THR A 32 -5.68 30.90 -43.05
CA THR A 32 -4.90 30.65 -44.29
C THR A 32 -3.93 29.49 -44.06
N LYS A 33 -3.94 28.57 -45.01
CA LYS A 33 -2.99 27.49 -45.27
C LYS A 33 -1.66 28.09 -45.69
N GLU A 34 -0.57 27.54 -45.28
CA GLU A 34 0.59 27.39 -46.16
C GLU A 34 1.33 26.09 -45.88
N SER A 35 1.35 25.32 -46.92
CA SER A 35 2.05 24.06 -47.15
C SER A 35 3.44 24.39 -47.68
N THR A 36 4.48 23.80 -47.11
CA THR A 36 5.72 23.61 -47.88
C THR A 36 6.27 22.22 -47.59
N ASP A 37 6.17 21.47 -48.62
CA ASP A 37 6.73 20.16 -48.93
C ASP A 37 8.22 20.34 -49.25
N MET A 38 9.10 19.46 -48.74
CA MET A 38 10.36 19.07 -49.37
C MET A 38 10.87 17.73 -48.85
N THR A 39 10.50 16.72 -49.55
CA THR A 39 11.28 15.63 -50.20
C THR A 39 12.59 15.17 -49.57
N LEU A 40 12.59 13.88 -49.25
CA LEU A 40 13.48 12.76 -49.62
C LEU A 40 15.00 12.96 -49.60
N SER A 41 15.68 12.19 -48.77
CA SER A 41 16.88 11.50 -49.22
C SER A 41 17.00 10.11 -48.59
N ASN A 42 16.99 9.14 -49.46
CA ASN A 42 17.26 7.73 -49.25
C ASN A 42 18.75 7.49 -48.97
N GLY A 43 19.07 6.60 -48.06
CA GLY A 43 20.41 6.08 -47.83
C GLY A 43 20.37 4.66 -47.30
N LYS A 44 20.13 3.71 -48.17
CA LYS A 44 20.43 2.27 -47.98
C LYS A 44 21.92 2.06 -47.80
N ASN A 45 22.31 1.24 -46.83
CA ASN A 45 23.36 0.24 -47.03
C ASN A 45 23.29 -0.81 -45.90
N LYS A 46 23.01 -2.00 -46.31
CA LYS A 46 23.38 -3.32 -45.80
C LYS A 46 24.18 -3.97 -46.96
N PRO A 47 24.98 -5.00 -46.83
CA PRO A 47 25.43 -5.86 -45.72
C PRO A 47 26.94 -6.23 -45.78
N THR A 48 27.42 -7.07 -44.87
CA THR A 48 28.36 -8.21 -45.17
C THR A 48 28.88 -8.76 -43.83
N THR A 49 28.46 -9.91 -43.41
CA THR A 49 28.93 -11.32 -43.51
C THR A 49 30.28 -11.63 -42.89
N SER A 50 30.16 -12.64 -42.06
CA SER A 50 30.94 -13.88 -41.94
C SER A 50 32.24 -13.82 -41.15
N ASN A 51 32.47 -14.71 -40.22
CA ASN A 51 32.90 -16.12 -40.23
C ASN A 51 33.00 -16.52 -38.74
N GLU A 52 32.37 -17.60 -38.31
CA GLU A 52 32.75 -19.01 -38.42
C GLU A 52 34.09 -19.40 -37.80
N MET A 53 33.86 -20.37 -36.95
CA MET A 53 34.61 -21.63 -36.77
C MET A 53 35.67 -21.56 -35.65
N GLU A 54 35.81 -22.48 -34.81
CA GLU A 54 35.68 -23.96 -34.70
C GLU A 54 36.21 -24.28 -33.30
N SER A 55 35.52 -25.13 -32.56
CA SER A 55 35.79 -26.58 -32.45
C SER A 55 37.02 -26.93 -31.62
N GLU A 56 36.85 -27.73 -30.69
CA GLU A 56 37.17 -29.15 -30.39
C GLU A 56 37.58 -29.30 -28.92
N ARG A 57 36.91 -30.14 -28.19
CA ARG A 57 36.97 -31.60 -28.01
C ARG A 57 37.79 -32.04 -26.79
N SER A 58 37.03 -32.65 -25.89
CA SER A 58 37.20 -34.01 -25.37
C SER A 58 38.51 -34.40 -24.67
N THR A 59 38.37 -34.95 -23.49
CA THR A 59 38.75 -36.29 -23.01
C THR A 59 38.35 -36.39 -21.52
N LYS A 60 37.45 -37.22 -21.11
CA LYS A 60 37.43 -38.66 -20.74
C LYS A 60 38.53 -39.12 -19.79
N ASP A 61 37.99 -39.76 -18.75
CA ASP A 61 38.46 -40.93 -18.00
C ASP A 61 39.36 -40.71 -16.81
N ALA A 62 38.91 -41.09 -15.62
CA ALA A 62 39.31 -42.33 -14.98
C ALA A 62 38.59 -42.57 -13.65
N LEU A 63 38.03 -43.75 -13.61
CA LEU A 63 37.55 -44.54 -12.49
C LEU A 63 38.66 -44.88 -11.47
N ASN A 64 38.21 -45.25 -10.28
CA ASN A 64 38.77 -46.20 -9.28
C ASN A 64 39.01 -45.49 -7.92
N ASP A 65 38.69 -46.01 -6.78
CA ASP A 65 38.25 -47.32 -6.26
C ASP A 65 37.77 -47.11 -4.83
N LEU A 66 36.80 -47.90 -4.43
CA LEU A 66 36.43 -48.15 -3.03
C LEU A 66 37.46 -49.08 -2.36
N PRO A 67 37.56 -49.15 -1.06
CA PRO A 67 36.94 -50.29 -0.43
C PRO A 67 36.16 -50.04 0.88
N ASN A 68 35.10 -50.75 0.94
CA ASN A 68 34.26 -51.26 1.99
C ASN A 68 35.03 -51.79 3.19
N GLN A 69 34.60 -51.39 4.41
CA GLN A 69 34.68 -52.30 5.60
C GLN A 69 33.46 -52.07 6.47
N ALA A 70 32.74 -53.16 6.57
CA ALA A 70 31.67 -53.42 7.50
C ALA A 70 32.21 -53.63 8.91
N ASN A 71 31.48 -53.12 9.92
CA ASN A 71 31.37 -53.79 11.21
C ASN A 71 29.95 -53.62 11.72
N GLU A 72 29.31 -54.80 11.82
CA GLU A 72 28.09 -55.04 12.58
C GLU A 72 28.42 -54.98 14.08
N GLU A 73 27.57 -54.26 14.84
CA GLU A 73 27.21 -54.69 16.19
C GLU A 73 25.75 -54.33 16.48
N THR A 74 25.06 -55.38 16.86
CA THR A 74 23.64 -55.49 17.13
C THR A 74 23.27 -54.99 18.55
N VAL A 75 21.96 -54.69 18.67
CA VAL A 75 21.04 -54.83 19.83
C VAL A 75 20.67 -53.58 20.59
N GLY A 76 19.39 -53.29 20.55
CA GLY A 76 18.70 -52.41 21.50
C GLY A 76 17.41 -51.78 20.93
N THR A 77 16.39 -52.59 20.73
CA THR A 77 15.03 -52.18 20.43
C THR A 77 14.39 -51.45 21.61
N ASN A 78 13.98 -50.19 21.43
CA ASN A 78 12.81 -49.64 22.09
C ASN A 78 12.13 -48.65 21.14
N PRO A 79 10.83 -48.77 20.87
CA PRO A 79 10.12 -47.86 20.04
C PRO A 79 9.79 -46.61 20.86
N VAL A 80 10.48 -45.50 20.55
CA VAL A 80 10.04 -44.19 20.99
C VAL A 80 8.93 -43.77 20.03
N ALA A 81 7.73 -43.64 20.56
CA ALA A 81 6.58 -43.04 19.85
C ALA A 81 6.92 -41.66 19.32
N PRO A 82 6.45 -41.27 18.12
CA PRO A 82 6.62 -39.92 17.65
C PRO A 82 5.82 -38.97 18.54
N SER A 83 6.54 -38.16 19.31
CA SER A 83 5.95 -37.02 20.01
C SER A 83 5.58 -35.98 18.96
N THR A 84 4.34 -36.03 18.52
CA THR A 84 3.71 -34.93 17.77
C THR A 84 3.49 -33.78 18.73
N ASN A 85 4.48 -32.95 18.90
CA ASN A 85 4.29 -31.60 19.44
C ASN A 85 4.06 -30.62 18.28
N GLU A 86 2.93 -30.76 17.61
CA GLU A 86 2.31 -29.67 16.89
C GLU A 86 1.58 -28.79 17.91
N ASN A 87 2.33 -27.92 18.55
CA ASN A 87 1.76 -26.80 19.29
C ASN A 87 2.23 -25.50 18.66
N SER A 88 1.88 -25.29 17.39
CA SER A 88 1.78 -23.95 16.83
C SER A 88 0.47 -23.35 17.36
N SER A 89 0.49 -22.90 18.61
CA SER A 89 -0.54 -21.99 19.08
C SER A 89 -0.40 -20.72 18.24
N GLU A 90 -1.25 -20.57 17.22
CA GLU A 90 -1.56 -19.25 16.66
C GLU A 90 -1.91 -18.36 17.86
N VAL A 91 -1.01 -17.43 18.18
CA VAL A 91 -1.31 -16.37 19.14
C VAL A 91 -2.32 -15.48 18.43
N LEU A 92 -3.61 -15.81 18.60
CA LEU A 92 -4.70 -15.00 18.08
C LEU A 92 -4.56 -13.58 18.65
N THR A 93 -4.02 -12.69 17.85
CA THR A 93 -3.90 -11.27 18.23
C THR A 93 -5.28 -10.75 18.63
N LYS A 94 -5.40 -10.31 19.87
CA LYS A 94 -6.68 -9.81 20.40
C LYS A 94 -7.13 -8.59 19.58
N LYS A 95 -8.35 -8.63 19.04
CA LYS A 95 -8.94 -7.52 18.31
C LYS A 95 -9.33 -6.40 19.29
N THR A 96 -8.46 -5.41 19.42
CA THR A 96 -8.58 -4.30 20.39
C THR A 96 -9.06 -3.00 19.75
N TYR A 97 -9.10 -2.94 18.43
CA TYR A 97 -9.54 -1.79 17.65
C TYR A 97 -10.56 -2.19 16.57
N HIS A 98 -11.32 -1.20 16.14
CA HIS A 98 -12.17 -1.27 14.95
C HIS A 98 -12.00 0.00 14.11
N MET A 99 -12.45 -0.04 12.88
CA MET A 99 -12.52 1.11 11.99
C MET A 99 -13.95 1.60 11.88
N ASN A 100 -14.18 2.90 12.06
CA ASN A 100 -15.49 3.49 11.86
C ASN A 100 -15.75 3.87 10.38
N SER A 101 -16.97 4.35 10.10
CA SER A 101 -17.40 4.74 8.74
C SER A 101 -16.59 5.88 8.10
N SER A 102 -15.84 6.65 8.91
CA SER A 102 -14.91 7.70 8.44
C SER A 102 -13.46 7.23 8.35
N TYR A 103 -13.23 5.92 8.39
CA TYR A 103 -11.90 5.29 8.33
C TYR A 103 -10.97 5.67 9.48
N VAL A 104 -11.52 6.08 10.61
CA VAL A 104 -10.79 6.39 11.84
C VAL A 104 -10.72 5.16 12.72
N ILE A 105 -9.53 4.87 13.26
CA ILE A 105 -9.32 3.77 14.19
C ILE A 105 -9.85 4.14 15.58
N LYS A 106 -10.67 3.27 16.16
CA LYS A 106 -11.28 3.44 17.48
C LYS A 106 -10.98 2.24 18.37
N PRO A 107 -10.70 2.46 19.66
CA PRO A 107 -10.54 1.37 20.61
C PRO A 107 -11.88 0.65 20.85
N ASN A 108 -11.81 -0.67 21.06
CA ASN A 108 -12.98 -1.50 21.38
C ASN A 108 -13.38 -1.41 22.85
N ASN A 109 -12.48 -0.92 23.71
CA ASN A 109 -12.67 -0.79 25.15
C ASN A 109 -11.80 0.33 25.71
N GLU A 110 -12.09 0.77 26.94
CA GLU A 110 -11.41 1.88 27.63
C GLU A 110 -9.94 1.56 27.99
N SER A 111 -9.56 0.28 28.04
CA SER A 111 -8.18 -0.12 28.34
C SER A 111 -7.22 0.01 27.15
N SER A 112 -7.76 0.16 25.95
CA SER A 112 -6.96 0.36 24.72
C SER A 112 -6.71 1.85 24.50
N PRO A 113 -5.48 2.27 24.15
CA PRO A 113 -5.18 3.67 23.88
C PRO A 113 -6.06 4.25 22.76
N ALA A 114 -6.62 5.43 23.00
CA ALA A 114 -7.38 6.14 21.95
C ALA A 114 -6.48 7.02 21.07
N LYS A 115 -5.33 7.47 21.60
CA LYS A 115 -4.38 8.33 20.91
C LYS A 115 -3.40 7.50 20.12
N VAL A 116 -3.87 6.94 19.01
CA VAL A 116 -3.15 6.03 18.13
C VAL A 116 -3.19 6.50 16.67
N VAL A 117 -2.28 5.98 15.87
CA VAL A 117 -2.29 6.13 14.41
C VAL A 117 -2.07 4.77 13.74
N LEU A 118 -2.68 4.58 12.58
CA LEU A 118 -2.43 3.47 11.65
C LEU A 118 -1.56 3.99 10.51
N LEU A 119 -0.44 3.34 10.27
CA LEU A 119 0.48 3.66 9.18
C LEU A 119 0.16 2.81 7.96
N THR A 120 0.10 3.42 6.78
CA THR A 120 -0.18 2.68 5.54
C THR A 120 0.64 3.23 4.37
N PHE A 121 1.10 2.33 3.49
CA PHE A 121 1.85 2.66 2.28
C PHE A 121 1.18 2.01 1.08
N ASP A 122 0.84 2.80 0.06
CA ASP A 122 0.17 2.34 -1.14
C ASP A 122 1.15 2.18 -2.32
N ASP A 123 0.68 1.52 -3.39
CA ASP A 123 1.37 1.37 -4.66
C ASP A 123 2.66 0.52 -4.64
N GLY A 124 2.84 -0.31 -3.65
CA GLY A 124 4.00 -1.21 -3.56
C GLY A 124 3.83 -2.55 -4.31
N PRO A 125 4.85 -3.41 -4.26
CA PRO A 125 6.23 -3.08 -3.93
C PRO A 125 6.96 -2.40 -5.11
N LYS A 126 7.86 -1.44 -4.85
CA LYS A 126 8.53 -0.66 -5.91
C LYS A 126 10.03 -0.86 -5.98
N ASP A 127 10.73 -0.69 -4.87
CA ASP A 127 12.19 -0.62 -4.80
C ASP A 127 12.72 -1.19 -3.49
N GLU A 128 13.71 -2.09 -3.57
CA GLU A 128 14.27 -2.79 -2.41
C GLU A 128 14.88 -1.83 -1.38
N LYS A 129 15.59 -0.79 -1.83
CA LYS A 129 16.24 0.16 -0.92
C LYS A 129 15.21 0.99 -0.16
N MET A 130 14.17 1.45 -0.86
CA MET A 130 13.08 2.19 -0.22
C MET A 130 12.36 1.31 0.80
N ILE A 131 11.98 0.09 0.42
CA ILE A 131 11.29 -0.86 1.31
C ILE A 131 12.16 -1.17 2.53
N THR A 132 13.44 -1.50 2.34
CA THR A 132 14.37 -1.77 3.44
C THR A 132 14.48 -0.57 4.38
N SER A 133 14.56 0.66 3.85
CA SER A 133 14.63 1.86 4.67
C SER A 133 13.33 2.10 5.46
N LEU A 134 12.16 1.90 4.83
CA LEU A 134 10.86 2.00 5.52
C LEU A 134 10.77 0.96 6.65
N ILE A 135 11.13 -0.30 6.38
CA ILE A 135 11.12 -1.39 7.38
C ILE A 135 12.06 -1.06 8.56
N ASN A 136 13.29 -0.65 8.28
CA ASN A 136 14.26 -0.30 9.33
C ASN A 136 13.75 0.84 10.22
N THR A 137 13.09 1.84 9.63
CA THR A 137 12.48 2.93 10.38
C THR A 137 11.28 2.45 11.21
N LEU A 138 10.40 1.64 10.63
CA LEU A 138 9.29 1.05 11.37
C LEU A 138 9.78 0.19 12.55
N ASP A 139 10.79 -0.62 12.35
CA ASP A 139 11.38 -1.46 13.41
C ASP A 139 12.03 -0.61 14.53
N LYS A 140 12.73 0.46 14.19
CA LYS A 140 13.29 1.41 15.15
C LYS A 140 12.22 1.98 16.09
N HIS A 141 11.04 2.30 15.55
CA HIS A 141 9.91 2.84 16.29
C HIS A 141 8.92 1.76 16.79
N GLN A 142 9.27 0.47 16.67
CA GLN A 142 8.40 -0.66 17.05
C GLN A 142 6.99 -0.54 16.40
N ALA A 143 6.92 0.01 15.20
CA ALA A 143 5.70 0.27 14.46
C ALA A 143 5.41 -0.83 13.45
N LYS A 144 4.13 -1.12 13.23
CA LYS A 144 3.64 -1.95 12.14
C LYS A 144 2.82 -1.10 11.17
N ALA A 145 2.88 -1.46 9.90
CA ALA A 145 2.16 -0.77 8.84
C ALA A 145 1.46 -1.78 7.92
N ILE A 146 0.47 -1.29 7.17
CA ILE A 146 -0.11 -2.02 6.04
C ILE A 146 0.55 -1.52 4.76
N PHE A 147 1.11 -2.43 3.98
CA PHE A 147 1.61 -2.18 2.63
C PHE A 147 0.55 -2.66 1.63
N PHE A 148 -0.17 -1.73 1.02
CA PHE A 148 -1.17 -2.01 0.00
C PHE A 148 -0.49 -2.21 -1.36
N VAL A 149 -0.45 -3.45 -1.81
CA VAL A 149 0.32 -3.85 -2.98
C VAL A 149 -0.54 -4.02 -4.23
N ASN A 150 0.01 -3.65 -5.40
CA ASN A 150 -0.59 -3.94 -6.69
C ASN A 150 -0.12 -5.30 -7.22
N GLY A 151 -1.04 -6.11 -7.73
CA GLY A 151 -0.74 -7.46 -8.22
C GLY A 151 0.29 -7.50 -9.33
N ASN A 152 0.23 -6.55 -10.27
CA ASN A 152 1.20 -6.43 -11.36
C ASN A 152 2.63 -6.14 -10.86
N ARG A 153 2.79 -5.46 -9.70
CA ARG A 153 4.08 -5.21 -9.07
C ARG A 153 4.59 -6.43 -8.33
N VAL A 154 3.72 -7.11 -7.57
CA VAL A 154 4.03 -8.39 -6.92
C VAL A 154 4.51 -9.41 -7.96
N LYS A 155 3.81 -9.52 -9.10
CA LYS A 155 4.21 -10.41 -10.19
C LYS A 155 5.62 -10.13 -10.72
N ARG A 156 5.99 -8.86 -10.81
CA ARG A 156 7.33 -8.46 -11.29
C ARG A 156 8.43 -8.63 -10.25
N GLN A 157 8.11 -8.47 -8.98
CA GLN A 157 9.09 -8.42 -7.89
C GLN A 157 8.58 -9.18 -6.64
N PRO A 158 8.34 -10.50 -6.74
CA PRO A 158 7.79 -11.28 -5.63
C PRO A 158 8.70 -11.29 -4.40
N GLU A 159 10.02 -11.14 -4.58
CA GLU A 159 10.98 -11.12 -3.47
C GLU A 159 10.81 -9.88 -2.58
N LEU A 160 10.34 -8.76 -3.15
CA LEU A 160 10.05 -7.57 -2.35
C LEU A 160 8.81 -7.77 -1.47
N LEU A 161 7.81 -8.52 -1.95
CA LEU A 161 6.67 -8.92 -1.12
C LEU A 161 7.11 -9.79 0.05
N LYS A 162 7.98 -10.78 -0.22
CA LYS A 162 8.55 -11.65 0.83
C LYS A 162 9.36 -10.85 1.85
N LEU A 163 10.12 -9.84 1.40
CA LEU A 163 10.88 -8.95 2.28
C LEU A 163 9.94 -8.19 3.23
N ILE A 164 8.86 -7.57 2.73
CA ILE A 164 7.87 -6.84 3.54
C ILE A 164 7.22 -7.80 4.55
N HIS A 165 6.70 -8.93 4.08
CA HIS A 165 6.04 -9.91 4.93
C HIS A 165 6.98 -10.52 5.97
N GLY A 166 8.21 -10.90 5.56
CA GLY A 166 9.24 -11.49 6.43
C GLY A 166 9.70 -10.56 7.55
N SER A 167 9.53 -9.23 7.41
CA SER A 167 9.76 -8.25 8.47
C SER A 167 8.56 -8.09 9.42
N GLY A 168 7.51 -8.88 9.24
CA GLY A 168 6.29 -8.81 10.05
C GLY A 168 5.42 -7.60 9.78
N GLN A 169 5.55 -6.96 8.62
CA GLN A 169 4.62 -5.94 8.16
C GLN A 169 3.41 -6.61 7.48
N ILE A 170 2.29 -5.90 7.41
CA ILE A 170 1.02 -6.45 6.94
C ILE A 170 0.84 -6.12 5.45
N ILE A 171 0.42 -7.13 4.67
CA ILE A 171 0.10 -6.94 3.25
C ILE A 171 -1.38 -6.62 3.09
N GLY A 172 -1.67 -5.54 2.39
CA GLY A 172 -3.02 -5.16 1.93
C GLY A 172 -3.15 -5.29 0.41
N ASN A 173 -4.38 -5.39 -0.07
CA ASN A 173 -4.71 -5.50 -1.49
C ASN A 173 -5.04 -4.12 -2.05
N HIS A 174 -4.33 -3.70 -3.12
CA HIS A 174 -4.52 -2.41 -3.82
C HIS A 174 -4.92 -2.59 -5.28
N ALA A 175 -5.68 -3.64 -5.60
CA ALA A 175 -6.05 -4.07 -6.94
C ALA A 175 -4.83 -4.46 -7.81
N TRP A 176 -5.10 -4.98 -9.03
CA TRP A 176 -4.05 -5.52 -9.88
C TRP A 176 -3.25 -4.44 -10.62
N ASP A 177 -3.95 -3.54 -11.34
CA ASP A 177 -3.32 -2.58 -12.27
C ASP A 177 -3.37 -1.12 -11.79
N HIS A 178 -3.89 -0.85 -10.59
CA HIS A 178 -4.13 0.50 -10.08
C HIS A 178 -5.10 1.32 -10.97
N GLU A 179 -6.13 0.67 -11.51
CA GLU A 179 -7.19 1.33 -12.27
C GLU A 179 -8.36 1.76 -11.36
N ASP A 180 -9.17 2.73 -11.80
CA ASP A 180 -10.38 3.13 -11.04
C ASP A 180 -11.47 2.07 -11.15
N LEU A 181 -11.55 1.20 -10.14
CA LEU A 181 -12.48 0.06 -10.10
C LEU A 181 -13.96 0.48 -10.11
N LYS A 182 -14.26 1.71 -9.71
CA LYS A 182 -15.62 2.25 -9.75
C LYS A 182 -16.16 2.38 -11.18
N THR A 183 -15.27 2.54 -12.15
CA THR A 183 -15.64 2.70 -13.58
C THR A 183 -15.75 1.37 -14.31
N MET A 184 -15.32 0.26 -13.67
CA MET A 184 -15.33 -1.08 -14.23
C MET A 184 -16.69 -1.77 -14.02
N SER A 185 -16.97 -2.80 -14.83
CA SER A 185 -18.03 -3.74 -14.51
C SER A 185 -17.71 -4.51 -13.23
N VAL A 186 -18.75 -4.98 -12.52
CA VAL A 186 -18.55 -5.74 -11.26
C VAL A 186 -17.66 -6.97 -11.45
N PRO A 187 -17.80 -7.78 -12.53
CA PRO A 187 -16.89 -8.90 -12.76
C PRO A 187 -15.42 -8.49 -12.98
N GLU A 188 -15.18 -7.40 -13.70
CA GLU A 188 -13.82 -6.88 -13.93
C GLU A 188 -13.20 -6.36 -12.64
N ALA A 189 -13.92 -5.55 -11.87
CA ALA A 189 -13.47 -5.06 -10.57
C ALA A 189 -13.18 -6.23 -9.61
N ARG A 190 -14.06 -7.24 -9.58
CA ARG A 190 -13.85 -8.46 -8.77
C ARG A 190 -12.58 -9.21 -9.19
N LYS A 191 -12.31 -9.32 -10.50
CA LYS A 191 -11.09 -9.95 -11.02
C LYS A 191 -9.83 -9.22 -10.53
N GLN A 192 -9.80 -7.90 -10.61
CA GLN A 192 -8.72 -7.06 -10.10
C GLN A 192 -8.37 -7.35 -8.63
N ILE A 193 -9.39 -7.62 -7.81
CA ILE A 193 -9.24 -7.94 -6.39
C ILE A 193 -8.76 -9.39 -6.20
N THR A 194 -9.43 -10.37 -6.82
CA THR A 194 -9.18 -11.79 -6.58
C THR A 194 -7.83 -12.25 -7.11
N GLU A 195 -7.34 -11.66 -8.20
CA GLU A 195 -6.00 -11.96 -8.73
C GLU A 195 -4.89 -11.51 -7.77
N VAL A 196 -5.07 -10.40 -7.04
CA VAL A 196 -4.13 -10.00 -5.99
C VAL A 196 -4.17 -10.95 -4.80
N GLN A 197 -5.38 -11.36 -4.35
CA GLN A 197 -5.51 -12.37 -3.29
C GLN A 197 -4.74 -13.64 -3.66
N GLN A 198 -4.88 -14.09 -4.90
CA GLN A 198 -4.24 -15.32 -5.36
C GLN A 198 -2.71 -15.18 -5.43
N ILE A 199 -2.19 -14.11 -6.08
CA ILE A 199 -0.74 -13.96 -6.23
C ILE A 199 -0.03 -13.73 -4.90
N VAL A 200 -0.66 -13.02 -3.96
CA VAL A 200 -0.11 -12.84 -2.61
C VAL A 200 -0.08 -14.18 -1.88
N LYS A 201 -1.18 -14.95 -1.91
CA LYS A 201 -1.23 -16.30 -1.33
C LYS A 201 -0.16 -17.22 -1.91
N ASP A 202 0.02 -17.22 -3.23
CA ASP A 202 1.01 -18.06 -3.90
C ASP A 202 2.46 -17.65 -3.53
N THR A 203 2.67 -16.39 -3.18
CA THR A 203 4.00 -15.85 -2.89
C THR A 203 4.41 -16.00 -1.42
N ILE A 204 3.49 -15.76 -0.47
CA ILE A 204 3.80 -15.74 0.97
C ILE A 204 2.93 -16.68 1.81
N GLY A 205 1.99 -17.44 1.21
CA GLY A 205 1.13 -18.40 1.92
C GLY A 205 -0.10 -17.79 2.60
N GLU A 206 -0.21 -16.47 2.69
CA GLU A 206 -1.29 -15.74 3.35
C GLU A 206 -2.09 -14.90 2.36
N VAL A 207 -3.33 -14.58 2.70
CA VAL A 207 -4.18 -13.68 1.90
C VAL A 207 -4.32 -12.33 2.59
N PRO A 208 -4.31 -11.21 1.83
CA PRO A 208 -4.61 -9.89 2.38
C PRO A 208 -5.96 -9.84 3.10
N GLN A 209 -5.99 -9.22 4.27
CA GLN A 209 -7.21 -8.98 5.05
C GLN A 209 -7.72 -7.54 4.93
N PHE A 210 -6.97 -6.67 4.26
CA PHE A 210 -7.30 -5.26 4.07
C PHE A 210 -7.31 -4.93 2.59
N PHE A 211 -8.26 -4.10 2.18
CA PHE A 211 -8.37 -3.61 0.81
C PHE A 211 -8.50 -2.09 0.79
N ARG A 212 -7.71 -1.45 -0.06
CA ARG A 212 -7.88 -0.03 -0.39
C ARG A 212 -8.03 0.11 -1.90
N PRO A 213 -9.11 0.76 -2.39
CA PRO A 213 -9.25 0.99 -3.82
C PRO A 213 -8.26 2.04 -4.32
N PRO A 214 -7.72 1.89 -5.53
CA PRO A 214 -6.99 2.96 -6.20
C PRO A 214 -7.76 4.29 -6.15
N PHE A 215 -7.03 5.40 -5.94
CA PHE A 215 -7.59 6.76 -5.83
C PHE A 215 -8.57 6.96 -4.66
N GLY A 216 -8.74 6.00 -3.75
CA GLY A 216 -9.82 6.01 -2.75
C GLY A 216 -11.21 5.91 -3.37
N SER A 217 -11.31 5.57 -4.66
CA SER A 217 -12.53 5.56 -5.44
C SER A 217 -13.27 4.23 -5.31
N GLY A 218 -14.54 4.28 -4.87
CA GLY A 218 -15.34 3.07 -4.70
C GLY A 218 -16.84 3.35 -4.69
N ASN A 219 -17.59 2.26 -4.77
CA ASN A 219 -19.05 2.23 -4.65
C ASN A 219 -19.47 1.02 -3.80
N ASP A 220 -20.77 0.88 -3.54
CA ASP A 220 -21.26 -0.18 -2.67
C ASP A 220 -21.03 -1.58 -3.26
N ALA A 221 -21.18 -1.75 -4.59
CA ALA A 221 -20.89 -3.01 -5.25
C ALA A 221 -19.43 -3.45 -5.09
N LEU A 222 -18.48 -2.50 -5.09
CA LEU A 222 -17.07 -2.78 -4.81
C LEU A 222 -16.85 -3.16 -3.34
N LYS A 223 -17.51 -2.47 -2.40
CA LYS A 223 -17.44 -2.81 -0.97
C LYS A 223 -17.98 -4.22 -0.70
N ASP A 224 -19.09 -4.59 -1.36
CA ASP A 224 -19.66 -5.94 -1.26
C ASP A 224 -18.69 -6.99 -1.81
N ALA A 225 -18.07 -6.74 -2.96
CA ALA A 225 -17.08 -7.65 -3.54
C ALA A 225 -15.86 -7.84 -2.62
N VAL A 226 -15.40 -6.78 -1.94
CA VAL A 226 -14.30 -6.84 -0.96
C VAL A 226 -14.72 -7.64 0.28
N LYS A 227 -15.92 -7.40 0.79
CA LYS A 227 -16.49 -8.12 1.94
C LYS A 227 -16.64 -9.62 1.67
N GLU A 228 -17.06 -10.00 0.47
CA GLU A 228 -17.17 -11.41 0.04
C GLU A 228 -15.81 -12.12 0.03
N GLN A 229 -14.71 -11.38 -0.13
CA GLN A 229 -13.34 -11.90 -0.01
C GLN A 229 -12.81 -11.88 1.43
N GLY A 230 -13.64 -11.53 2.42
CA GLY A 230 -13.25 -11.49 3.83
C GLY A 230 -12.35 -10.32 4.22
N MET A 231 -12.25 -9.29 3.39
CA MET A 231 -11.39 -8.13 3.63
C MET A 231 -12.14 -6.95 4.24
N LEU A 232 -11.43 -6.15 5.04
CA LEU A 232 -11.87 -4.83 5.47
C LEU A 232 -11.55 -3.80 4.38
N TYR A 233 -12.61 -3.20 3.82
CA TYR A 233 -12.49 -2.06 2.91
C TYR A 233 -12.13 -0.79 3.66
N MET A 234 -11.14 -0.04 3.19
CA MET A 234 -10.78 1.26 3.77
C MET A 234 -10.26 2.26 2.73
N THR A 235 -10.38 3.56 3.06
CA THR A 235 -9.56 4.61 2.45
C THR A 235 -8.62 5.15 3.53
N TRP A 236 -8.61 6.46 3.81
CA TRP A 236 -7.79 7.10 4.85
C TRP A 236 -8.55 8.20 5.55
N SER A 237 -8.09 8.62 6.71
CA SER A 237 -8.61 9.78 7.45
C SER A 237 -7.57 10.88 7.65
N ASN A 238 -6.33 10.64 7.17
CA ASN A 238 -5.21 11.58 7.22
C ASN A 238 -4.32 11.33 5.98
N GLY A 239 -4.04 12.33 5.19
CA GLY A 239 -3.26 12.24 3.96
C GLY A 239 -1.93 12.97 4.05
N SER A 240 -0.81 12.27 3.82
CA SER A 240 0.51 12.86 3.74
C SER A 240 0.68 13.78 2.53
N LEU A 241 -0.17 13.62 1.51
CA LEU A 241 -0.10 14.25 0.20
C LEU A 241 1.26 14.06 -0.50
N ASP A 242 1.98 12.99 -0.16
CA ASP A 242 3.31 12.70 -0.68
C ASP A 242 3.33 12.46 -2.19
N TRP A 243 2.19 12.10 -2.79
CA TRP A 243 1.98 11.96 -4.24
C TRP A 243 1.78 13.29 -4.97
N ASP A 244 1.52 14.39 -4.26
CA ASP A 244 1.26 15.69 -4.86
C ASP A 244 2.57 16.36 -5.33
N LYS A 245 2.48 17.12 -6.43
CA LYS A 245 3.63 17.82 -6.98
C LYS A 245 4.25 18.84 -6.01
N SER A 246 3.44 19.41 -5.11
CA SER A 246 3.89 20.38 -4.11
C SER A 246 4.79 19.78 -3.03
N THR A 247 4.70 18.46 -2.80
CA THR A 247 5.48 17.70 -1.81
C THR A 247 6.69 16.97 -2.41
N LYS A 248 6.76 16.88 -3.73
CA LYS A 248 7.86 16.19 -4.40
C LYS A 248 9.24 16.73 -3.94
N ASN A 249 10.10 15.81 -3.43
CA ASN A 249 11.43 16.12 -2.87
C ASN A 249 11.38 17.12 -1.68
N LYS A 250 10.29 17.08 -0.89
CA LYS A 250 10.12 17.94 0.30
C LYS A 250 9.60 17.11 1.47
N PRO A 251 10.46 16.35 2.16
CA PRO A 251 10.08 15.52 3.30
C PRO A 251 9.38 16.31 4.40
N ASP A 252 9.83 17.54 4.68
CA ASP A 252 9.18 18.40 5.69
C ASP A 252 7.71 18.69 5.37
N ARG A 253 7.35 18.77 4.08
CA ARG A 253 5.96 18.97 3.67
C ARG A 253 5.10 17.73 3.89
N VAL A 254 5.67 16.54 3.69
CA VAL A 254 5.02 15.26 4.00
C VAL A 254 4.69 15.21 5.50
N ILE A 255 5.67 15.53 6.36
CA ILE A 255 5.50 15.60 7.81
C ILE A 255 4.40 16.59 8.18
N GLN A 256 4.49 17.83 7.68
CA GLN A 256 3.55 18.89 8.01
C GLN A 256 2.11 18.54 7.61
N ASN A 257 1.90 17.97 6.40
CA ASN A 257 0.58 17.57 5.95
C ASN A 257 -0.08 16.53 6.88
N VAL A 258 0.70 15.56 7.37
CA VAL A 258 0.21 14.58 8.35
C VAL A 258 -0.14 15.25 9.66
N LEU A 259 0.73 16.12 10.17
CA LEU A 259 0.53 16.78 11.46
C LEU A 259 -0.63 17.77 11.47
N ASP A 260 -0.87 18.46 10.37
CA ASP A 260 -2.00 19.42 10.22
C ASP A 260 -3.37 18.72 10.28
N GLN A 261 -3.43 17.45 9.86
CA GLN A 261 -4.64 16.63 9.85
C GLN A 261 -4.71 15.63 11.02
N LEU A 262 -3.73 15.67 11.94
CA LEU A 262 -3.58 14.67 12.99
C LEU A 262 -4.71 14.69 14.00
N HIS A 263 -5.33 13.54 14.21
CA HIS A 263 -6.36 13.31 15.23
C HIS A 263 -6.23 11.88 15.81
N PRO A 264 -6.78 11.61 17.01
CA PRO A 264 -6.79 10.26 17.57
C PRO A 264 -7.45 9.24 16.62
N GLY A 265 -6.71 8.19 16.30
CA GLY A 265 -7.13 7.15 15.36
C GLY A 265 -6.87 7.50 13.89
N SER A 266 -6.01 8.48 13.59
CA SER A 266 -5.62 8.79 12.19
C SER A 266 -5.14 7.54 11.47
N ASN A 267 -5.75 7.25 10.32
CA ASN A 267 -5.32 6.26 9.35
C ASN A 267 -4.58 7.03 8.24
N ILE A 268 -3.26 6.93 8.24
CA ILE A 268 -2.36 7.79 7.48
C ILE A 268 -2.02 7.13 6.15
N LEU A 269 -2.36 7.79 5.04
CA LEU A 269 -1.96 7.40 3.69
C LEU A 269 -0.60 7.97 3.33
N MET A 270 0.31 7.10 2.95
CA MET A 270 1.62 7.37 2.38
C MET A 270 1.88 6.44 1.19
N HIS A 271 2.99 6.65 0.47
CA HIS A 271 3.44 5.80 -0.62
C HIS A 271 4.94 5.49 -0.51
N GLU A 272 5.40 4.45 -1.21
CA GLU A 272 6.83 4.16 -1.37
C GLU A 272 7.49 5.19 -2.29
N LEU A 273 7.83 6.37 -1.74
CA LEU A 273 8.47 7.49 -2.45
C LEU A 273 9.74 7.95 -1.71
N PRO A 274 10.79 8.41 -2.41
CA PRO A 274 12.04 8.80 -1.76
C PRO A 274 11.88 9.82 -0.63
N TRP A 275 11.05 10.84 -0.83
CA TRP A 275 10.82 11.88 0.18
C TRP A 275 9.91 11.42 1.33
N THR A 276 9.12 10.36 1.14
CA THR A 276 8.38 9.69 2.21
C THR A 276 9.34 8.88 3.07
N VAL A 277 10.26 8.14 2.44
CA VAL A 277 11.33 7.40 3.14
C VAL A 277 12.17 8.36 3.99
N GLU A 278 12.57 9.52 3.42
CA GLU A 278 13.34 10.55 4.13
C GLU A 278 12.55 11.18 5.29
N ALA A 279 11.24 11.36 5.14
CA ALA A 279 10.38 11.97 6.15
C ALA A 279 10.03 11.05 7.32
N LEU A 280 10.05 9.72 7.11
CA LEU A 280 9.35 8.79 7.99
C LEU A 280 9.89 8.80 9.43
N ASP A 281 11.21 8.77 9.62
CA ASP A 281 11.84 8.70 10.96
C ASP A 281 11.47 9.92 11.82
N GLU A 282 11.58 11.11 11.26
CA GLU A 282 11.20 12.35 11.95
C GLU A 282 9.68 12.41 12.18
N LEU A 283 8.86 11.97 11.20
CA LEU A 283 7.42 11.92 11.37
C LEU A 283 7.02 11.03 12.55
N LEU A 284 7.57 9.80 12.64
CA LEU A 284 7.25 8.88 13.72
C LEU A 284 7.71 9.44 15.07
N THR A 285 8.92 10.03 15.13
CA THR A 285 9.42 10.71 16.33
C THR A 285 8.46 11.83 16.78
N GLN A 286 7.96 12.65 15.86
CA GLN A 286 7.02 13.73 16.22
C GLN A 286 5.66 13.21 16.67
N LEU A 287 5.17 12.10 16.10
CA LEU A 287 3.96 11.45 16.55
C LEU A 287 4.10 10.91 17.97
N GLU A 288 5.21 10.23 18.28
CA GLU A 288 5.53 9.76 19.63
C GLU A 288 5.64 10.91 20.63
N ASN A 289 6.34 11.99 20.30
CA ASN A 289 6.47 13.20 21.13
C ASN A 289 5.11 13.86 21.40
N LYS A 290 4.14 13.70 20.51
CA LYS A 290 2.75 14.13 20.70
C LYS A 290 1.93 13.11 21.50
N GLY A 291 2.51 12.01 21.95
CA GLY A 291 1.90 10.94 22.73
C GLY A 291 1.02 9.99 21.92
N TYR A 292 1.26 9.85 20.63
CA TYR A 292 0.62 8.82 19.82
C TYR A 292 1.44 7.53 19.86
N SER A 293 0.74 6.40 19.81
CA SER A 293 1.32 5.07 19.56
C SER A 293 0.83 4.52 18.23
N PHE A 294 1.49 3.46 17.75
CA PHE A 294 1.20 2.85 16.46
C PHE A 294 0.32 1.62 16.65
N VAL A 295 -0.76 1.53 15.86
CA VAL A 295 -1.65 0.36 15.88
C VAL A 295 -1.01 -0.78 15.12
N ASP A 296 -0.93 -1.95 15.75
CA ASP A 296 -0.70 -3.17 15.01
C ASP A 296 -1.95 -3.49 14.18
N PRO A 297 -1.85 -3.54 12.83
CA PRO A 297 -3.02 -3.82 11.99
C PRO A 297 -3.71 -5.14 12.32
N GLN A 298 -2.97 -6.13 12.81
CA GLN A 298 -3.55 -7.41 13.24
C GLN A 298 -4.51 -7.26 14.42
N SER A 299 -4.44 -6.17 15.19
CA SER A 299 -5.37 -5.89 16.28
C SER A 299 -6.69 -5.24 15.84
N ILE A 300 -6.87 -4.96 14.54
CA ILE A 300 -8.08 -4.32 13.99
C ILE A 300 -9.11 -5.40 13.63
N GLU A 301 -10.38 -5.19 13.99
CA GLU A 301 -11.50 -6.00 13.51
C GLU A 301 -11.68 -5.85 11.99
N LEU A 302 -11.99 -6.94 11.30
CA LEU A 302 -12.17 -6.93 9.85
C LEU A 302 -13.57 -6.49 9.39
N GLN A 303 -14.43 -6.13 10.33
CA GLN A 303 -15.76 -5.58 10.05
C GLN A 303 -15.84 -4.16 10.58
N PRO A 304 -16.24 -3.18 9.74
CA PRO A 304 -16.42 -1.81 10.20
C PRO A 304 -17.60 -1.71 11.16
N ARG A 305 -17.51 -0.79 12.10
CA ARG A 305 -18.60 -0.41 13.03
C ARG A 305 -19.08 1.00 12.78
#